data_48d6ae0d05da0bef85a1709d4a2cb1f4
#
_entry.id   48d6ae0d05da0bef85a1709d4a2cb1f4
#
_cell.length_a   1.000
_cell.length_b   1.000
_cell.length_c   1.000
_cell.angle_alpha   90.00
_cell.angle_beta   90.00
_cell.angle_gamma   90.00
#
_symmetry.space_group_name_H-M   'P 1'
#
loop_
_entity.id
_entity.type
_entity.pdbx_description
1 polymer ?
#
loop_
_entity_poly.entity_id
_entity_poly.type
_entity_poly.pdbx_seq_one_letter_code
_entity_poly.pdbx_strand_id
1 'polypeptide(L)'
;MLGRVLADVQIIPAGNFTLAVLVGRYDVISGHSDSAVETMVDFVRALDGTDLGVVFKEQVPGFWAVSLRSNVINCSQVASRLGGGGHVPSAGYSTQGDSDEVIAELVDIVDKF
;
A
#
# COMPACT_ATOMS: atom_id res chain seq x y z
N MET A 1 -7.35 7.67 -16.55
CA MET A 1 -7.67 7.29 -15.17
C MET A 1 -6.51 6.54 -14.51
N LEU A 2 -6.05 5.46 -15.14
CA LEU A 2 -4.89 4.73 -14.62
C LEU A 2 -3.64 5.61 -14.53
N GLY A 3 -3.37 6.43 -15.55
CA GLY A 3 -2.23 7.33 -15.54
C GLY A 3 -2.28 8.37 -14.43
N ARG A 4 -3.49 8.83 -14.08
CA ARG A 4 -3.65 9.79 -12.99
C ARG A 4 -3.31 9.15 -11.64
N VAL A 5 -3.77 7.91 -11.42
CA VAL A 5 -3.48 7.20 -10.18
C VAL A 5 -1.98 6.91 -10.08
N LEU A 6 -1.35 6.50 -11.18
CA LEU A 6 0.09 6.22 -11.20
C LEU A 6 0.93 7.48 -10.96
N ALA A 7 0.41 8.67 -11.32
CA ALA A 7 1.12 9.92 -11.07
C ALA A 7 1.27 10.22 -9.58
N ASP A 8 0.47 9.56 -8.72
CA ASP A 8 0.52 9.77 -7.28
C ASP A 8 1.44 8.76 -6.56
N VAL A 9 2.22 7.99 -7.30
CA VAL A 9 3.17 7.04 -6.71
C VAL A 9 4.27 7.81 -5.98
N GLN A 10 4.51 7.42 -4.73
CA GLN A 10 5.56 7.99 -3.89
C GLN A 10 6.58 6.91 -3.57
N ILE A 11 7.86 7.27 -3.62
CA ILE A 11 8.94 6.37 -3.23
C ILE A 11 9.42 6.81 -1.85
N ILE A 12 9.24 5.97 -0.85
CA ILE A 12 9.48 6.32 0.54
C ILE A 12 10.48 5.35 1.16
N PRO A 13 11.58 5.85 1.72
CA PRO A 13 12.51 4.98 2.46
C PRO A 13 11.95 4.64 3.84
N ALA A 14 12.20 3.41 4.29
CA ALA A 14 11.80 2.93 5.61
C ALA A 14 12.90 1.99 6.12
N GLY A 15 13.84 2.53 6.90
CA GLY A 15 14.99 1.78 7.38
C GLY A 15 15.86 1.32 6.22
N ASN A 16 16.05 0.00 6.09
CA ASN A 16 16.83 -0.59 5.01
C ASN A 16 16.01 -0.88 3.76
N PHE A 17 14.73 -0.52 3.77
CA PHE A 17 13.81 -0.86 2.68
C PHE A 17 13.29 0.39 1.99
N THR A 18 12.83 0.19 0.75
CA THR A 18 12.23 1.25 -0.05
C THR A 18 10.81 0.84 -0.44
N LEU A 19 9.85 1.70 -0.17
CA LEU A 19 8.44 1.46 -0.47
C LEU A 19 8.03 2.26 -1.70
N ALA A 20 7.24 1.63 -2.57
CA ALA A 20 6.49 2.35 -3.60
C ALA A 20 5.04 2.41 -3.14
N VAL A 21 4.54 3.60 -2.88
CA VAL A 21 3.23 3.83 -2.28
C VAL A 21 2.31 4.53 -3.27
N LEU A 22 1.16 3.92 -3.50
CA LEU A 22 0.10 4.49 -4.33
C LEU A 22 -1.09 4.80 -3.44
N VAL A 23 -1.57 6.04 -3.48
CA VAL A 23 -2.72 6.46 -2.70
C VAL A 23 -3.91 6.67 -3.62
N GLY A 24 -4.93 5.84 -3.47
CA GLY A 24 -6.19 5.97 -4.20
C GLY A 24 -7.25 6.55 -3.27
N ARG A 25 -7.59 7.81 -3.46
CA ARG A 25 -8.59 8.48 -2.65
C ARG A 25 -9.99 8.09 -3.10
N TYR A 26 -10.94 8.17 -2.19
CA TYR A 26 -12.32 7.77 -2.42
C TYR A 26 -12.92 8.38 -3.68
N ASP A 27 -12.72 9.67 -3.90
CA ASP A 27 -13.25 10.38 -5.05
C ASP A 27 -12.60 9.98 -6.38
N VAL A 28 -11.40 9.37 -6.32
CA VAL A 28 -10.67 8.92 -7.52
C VAL A 28 -11.04 7.49 -7.89
N ILE A 29 -11.10 6.58 -6.90
CA ILE A 29 -11.21 5.15 -7.14
C ILE A 29 -12.59 4.56 -6.89
N SER A 30 -13.53 5.30 -6.32
CA SER A 30 -14.84 4.78 -5.96
C SER A 30 -15.63 4.19 -7.13
N GLY A 31 -15.32 4.62 -8.35
CA GLY A 31 -15.96 4.11 -9.56
C GLY A 31 -15.19 2.98 -10.24
N HIS A 32 -14.11 2.49 -9.65
CA HIS A 32 -13.26 1.46 -10.27
C HIS A 32 -13.43 0.11 -9.57
N SER A 33 -13.20 -0.96 -10.31
CA SER A 33 -13.28 -2.31 -9.77
C SER A 33 -12.05 -2.63 -8.93
N ASP A 34 -12.20 -3.62 -8.03
CA ASP A 34 -11.09 -4.12 -7.24
C ASP A 34 -9.98 -4.72 -8.11
N SER A 35 -10.33 -5.30 -9.26
CA SER A 35 -9.32 -5.86 -10.16
C SER A 35 -8.42 -4.78 -10.76
N ALA A 36 -8.93 -3.57 -10.97
CA ALA A 36 -8.11 -2.45 -11.42
C ALA A 36 -7.11 -2.03 -10.35
N VAL A 37 -7.54 -2.02 -9.08
CA VAL A 37 -6.67 -1.71 -7.94
C VAL A 37 -5.59 -2.78 -7.79
N GLU A 38 -5.94 -4.06 -7.94
CA GLU A 38 -4.96 -5.15 -7.85
C GLU A 38 -3.91 -5.05 -8.97
N THR A 39 -4.32 -4.65 -10.17
CA THR A 39 -3.37 -4.42 -11.26
C THR A 39 -2.39 -3.30 -10.91
N MET A 40 -2.85 -2.24 -10.26
CA MET A 40 -1.99 -1.16 -9.82
C MET A 40 -1.00 -1.61 -8.75
N VAL A 41 -1.42 -2.49 -7.83
CA VAL A 41 -0.53 -3.06 -6.81
C VAL A 41 0.60 -3.84 -7.49
N ASP A 42 0.28 -4.68 -8.47
CA ASP A 42 1.28 -5.46 -9.20
C ASP A 42 2.24 -4.56 -9.96
N PHE A 43 1.73 -3.48 -10.55
CA PHE A 43 2.57 -2.51 -11.24
C PHE A 43 3.56 -1.85 -10.27
N VAL A 44 3.08 -1.41 -9.12
CA VAL A 44 3.92 -0.76 -8.11
C VAL A 44 5.01 -1.69 -7.62
N ARG A 45 4.67 -2.96 -7.38
CA ARG A 45 5.65 -3.96 -6.95
C ARG A 45 6.76 -4.18 -7.98
N ALA A 46 6.45 -4.03 -9.26
CA ALA A 46 7.40 -4.28 -10.34
C ALA A 46 8.38 -3.12 -10.57
N LEU A 47 8.22 -1.98 -9.89
CA LEU A 47 9.12 -0.85 -10.05
C LEU A 47 10.50 -1.18 -9.50
N ASP A 48 11.53 -0.83 -10.28
CA ASP A 48 12.92 -1.07 -9.90
C ASP A 48 13.29 -0.32 -8.62
N GLY A 49 14.08 -0.98 -7.78
CA GLY A 49 14.61 -0.37 -6.57
C GLY A 49 13.63 -0.31 -5.41
N THR A 50 12.47 -0.95 -5.54
CA THR A 50 11.49 -1.00 -4.45
C THR A 50 11.44 -2.39 -3.83
N ASP A 51 11.26 -2.42 -2.52
CA ASP A 51 11.18 -3.66 -1.73
C ASP A 51 9.75 -4.03 -1.38
N LEU A 52 8.87 -3.06 -1.28
CA LEU A 52 7.46 -3.26 -0.91
C LEU A 52 6.58 -2.34 -1.75
N GLY A 53 5.61 -2.93 -2.43
CA GLY A 53 4.57 -2.18 -3.13
C GLY A 53 3.33 -2.08 -2.26
N VAL A 54 2.78 -0.88 -2.13
CA VAL A 54 1.65 -0.60 -1.24
C VAL A 54 0.61 0.21 -1.97
N VAL A 55 -0.65 -0.21 -1.87
CA VAL A 55 -1.78 0.60 -2.33
C VAL A 55 -2.68 0.90 -1.14
N PHE A 56 -2.87 2.18 -0.87
CA PHE A 56 -3.85 2.68 0.09
C PHE A 56 -5.11 3.03 -0.66
N LYS A 57 -6.17 2.26 -0.46
CA LYS A 57 -7.46 2.48 -1.12
C LYS A 57 -8.45 3.02 -0.12
N GLU A 58 -8.88 4.27 -0.29
CA GLU A 58 -9.89 4.90 0.57
C GLU A 58 -11.27 4.38 0.20
N GLN A 59 -11.84 3.57 1.07
CA GLN A 59 -13.15 2.94 0.83
C GLN A 59 -14.31 3.87 1.14
N VAL A 60 -14.20 4.61 2.23
CA VAL A 60 -15.03 5.76 2.56
C VAL A 60 -14.09 6.80 3.17
N PRO A 61 -14.47 8.07 3.21
CA PRO A 61 -13.56 9.10 3.73
C PRO A 61 -12.98 8.74 5.09
N GLY A 62 -11.64 8.69 5.16
CA GLY A 62 -10.91 8.36 6.38
C GLY A 62 -10.75 6.88 6.70
N PHE A 63 -11.30 5.97 5.90
CA PHE A 63 -11.14 4.53 6.07
C PHE A 63 -10.44 3.93 4.87
N TRP A 64 -9.37 3.19 5.13
CA TRP A 64 -8.46 2.69 4.09
C TRP A 64 -8.36 1.18 4.12
N ALA A 65 -8.44 0.57 2.94
CA ALA A 65 -7.98 -0.80 2.73
C ALA A 65 -6.59 -0.71 2.15
N VAL A 66 -5.64 -1.42 2.75
CA VAL A 66 -4.24 -1.35 2.36
C VAL A 66 -3.81 -2.71 1.83
N SER A 67 -3.25 -2.73 0.63
CA SER A 67 -2.74 -3.94 -0.01
C SER A 67 -1.23 -3.88 -0.09
N LEU A 68 -0.57 -4.97 0.31
CA LEU A 68 0.88 -5.11 0.34
C LEU A 68 1.33 -6.20 -0.62
N ARG A 69 2.40 -5.93 -1.37
CA ARG A 69 3.02 -6.89 -2.27
C ARG A 69 4.53 -6.78 -2.17
N SER A 70 5.20 -7.91 -1.95
CA SER A 70 6.66 -7.91 -1.87
C SER A 70 7.23 -9.30 -2.14
N ASN A 71 8.45 -9.34 -2.68
CA ASN A 71 9.26 -10.56 -2.78
C ASN A 71 10.41 -10.54 -1.79
N VAL A 72 10.53 -9.51 -0.97
CA VAL A 72 11.64 -9.27 -0.04
C VAL A 72 11.15 -9.28 1.40
N ILE A 73 10.05 -8.56 1.67
CA ILE A 73 9.50 -8.38 3.02
C ILE A 73 8.34 -9.36 3.20
N ASN A 74 8.22 -9.93 4.40
CA ASN A 74 7.09 -10.78 4.75
C ASN A 74 5.85 -9.91 4.98
N CYS A 75 5.00 -9.82 3.95
CA CYS A 75 3.79 -8.98 4.00
C CYS A 75 2.83 -9.43 5.09
N SER A 76 2.74 -10.75 5.34
CA SER A 76 1.89 -11.30 6.38
C SER A 76 2.25 -10.76 7.76
N GLN A 77 3.55 -10.67 8.05
CA GLN A 77 4.00 -10.13 9.33
C GLN A 77 3.74 -8.64 9.47
N VAL A 78 3.97 -7.89 8.39
CA VAL A 78 3.67 -6.45 8.39
C VAL A 78 2.18 -6.22 8.65
N ALA A 79 1.32 -6.91 7.90
CA ALA A 79 -0.12 -6.77 8.05
C ALA A 79 -0.60 -7.18 9.43
N SER A 80 -0.04 -8.26 10.00
CA SER A 80 -0.42 -8.72 11.35
C SER A 80 -0.17 -7.67 12.41
N ARG A 81 0.92 -6.94 12.29
CA ARG A 81 1.24 -5.87 13.25
C ARG A 81 0.26 -4.70 13.17
N LEU A 82 -0.46 -4.61 12.06
CA LEU A 82 -1.43 -3.54 11.82
C LEU A 82 -2.88 -4.06 11.86
N GLY A 83 -3.08 -5.26 12.41
CA GLY A 83 -4.41 -5.82 12.61
C GLY A 83 -4.97 -6.60 11.43
N GLY A 84 -4.18 -6.85 10.41
CA GLY A 84 -4.61 -7.59 9.23
C GLY A 84 -3.94 -8.95 9.12
N GLY A 85 -3.71 -9.41 7.89
CA GLY A 85 -3.09 -10.68 7.61
C GLY A 85 -3.03 -10.99 6.13
N GLY A 86 -2.64 -12.22 5.81
CA GLY A 86 -2.54 -12.68 4.43
C GLY A 86 -1.40 -13.67 4.26
N HIS A 87 -0.76 -13.58 3.11
CA HIS A 87 0.35 -14.47 2.74
C HIS A 87 1.66 -13.71 2.73
N VAL A 88 2.78 -14.44 2.69
CA VAL A 88 4.11 -13.84 2.69
C VAL A 88 4.27 -12.81 1.57
N PRO A 89 3.94 -13.11 0.31
CA PRO A 89 4.15 -12.14 -0.78
C PRO A 89 2.98 -11.18 -0.97
N SER A 90 1.86 -11.37 -0.27
CA SER A 90 0.63 -10.63 -0.55
C SER A 90 -0.29 -10.64 0.66
N ALA A 91 -0.45 -9.49 1.29
CA ALA A 91 -1.28 -9.35 2.49
C ALA A 91 -1.97 -8.00 2.49
N GLY A 92 -2.83 -7.78 3.49
CA GLY A 92 -3.53 -6.52 3.61
C GLY A 92 -4.05 -6.28 5.00
N TYR A 93 -4.43 -5.04 5.25
CA TYR A 93 -5.03 -4.63 6.50
C TYR A 93 -5.95 -3.43 6.27
N SER A 94 -6.72 -3.08 7.28
CA SER A 94 -7.56 -1.88 7.24
C SER A 94 -7.12 -0.91 8.33
N THR A 95 -7.22 0.37 8.05
CA THR A 95 -6.85 1.40 9.01
C THR A 95 -7.69 2.65 8.78
N GLN A 96 -7.65 3.58 9.73
CA GLN A 96 -8.39 4.84 9.61
C GLN A 96 -7.48 6.00 10.01
N GLY A 97 -7.76 7.16 9.43
CA GLY A 97 -7.00 8.37 9.64
C GLY A 97 -6.84 9.11 8.32
N ASP A 98 -6.06 10.21 8.32
CA ASP A 98 -5.75 10.84 7.05
C ASP A 98 -4.57 10.13 6.36
N SER A 99 -4.34 10.47 5.08
CA SER A 99 -3.34 9.75 4.28
C SER A 99 -1.94 9.83 4.88
N ASP A 100 -1.56 10.97 5.43
CA ASP A 100 -0.21 11.13 6.00
C ASP A 100 -0.04 10.26 7.24
N GLU A 101 -1.07 10.17 8.08
CA GLU A 101 -1.05 9.36 9.29
C GLU A 101 -0.93 7.88 8.96
N VAL A 102 -1.73 7.39 8.02
CA VAL A 102 -1.75 5.95 7.69
C VAL A 102 -0.46 5.53 6.97
N ILE A 103 0.14 6.41 6.18
CA ILE A 103 1.43 6.15 5.56
C ILE A 103 2.53 6.10 6.63
N ALA A 104 2.55 7.06 7.55
CA ALA A 104 3.54 7.11 8.61
C ALA A 104 3.47 5.87 9.51
N GLU A 105 2.28 5.39 9.80
CA GLU A 105 2.07 4.18 10.58
C GLU A 105 2.74 2.97 9.92
N LEU A 106 2.54 2.80 8.62
CA LEU A 106 3.13 1.70 7.87
C LEU A 106 4.65 1.83 7.81
N VAL A 107 5.16 3.01 7.50
CA VAL A 107 6.60 3.26 7.41
C VAL A 107 7.28 2.93 8.74
N ASP A 108 6.68 3.32 9.86
CA ASP A 108 7.24 3.02 11.19
C ASP A 108 7.34 1.52 11.45
N ILE A 109 6.34 0.74 11.02
CA ILE A 109 6.35 -0.71 11.18
C ILE A 109 7.43 -1.34 10.30
N VAL A 110 7.52 -0.94 9.04
CA VAL A 110 8.51 -1.50 8.10
C VAL A 110 9.94 -1.16 8.53
N ASP A 111 10.14 0.02 9.09
CA ASP A 111 11.45 0.46 9.59
C ASP A 111 12.01 -0.50 10.64
N LYS A 112 11.14 -1.21 11.34
CA LYS A 112 11.51 -2.16 12.39
C LYS A 112 11.80 -3.57 11.88
N PHE A 113 11.62 -3.80 10.59
CA PHE A 113 11.94 -5.07 9.96
C PHE A 113 13.36 -5.06 9.44
#